data_fcc18c3ed18e9b0458e951e1dd776d2b
#
_entry.id   fcc18c3ed18e9b0458e951e1dd776d2b
#
_cell.length_a   1.000
_cell.length_b   1.000
_cell.length_c   1.000
_cell.angle_alpha   90.00
_cell.angle_beta   90.00
_cell.angle_gamma   90.00
#
_symmetry.space_group_name_H-M   'P 1'
#
loop_
_entity.id
_entity.type
_entity.pdbx_description
1 polymer ?
#
loop_
_entity_poly.entity_id
_entity_poly.type
_entity_poly.pdbx_seq_one_letter_code
_entity_poly.pdbx_strand_id
1 'polypeptide(L)'
;SGGVVISYRVPDVEDILGVKAVYSLADGKQREVISSYYNNQVRIMGYDDMEEHEAVLYTVNRAMELSEPVTVSFTPLESSISKVSKSMKIIRDFGGAQYSWTNDERESITMEMLTNDESGNMVAMKIMTTASKTGTYALRGYDIDPRWFAAVVRDNYGNVSDTIYPRNESGEKMQIAPLYEQKLNKSAMRVMILNNDTPFNDFGGSNANMIDDNLETFGHSSNGTMPASFTIDLGEPVKLSRVVLYQRNNEPYGWGNPRVFEVYYSGSEPERSGDWGQWTKLLDCEVIKPSGMPIGTNTDEDMEALKEGHDFSFDVDQEPVRYLRFKFIKVWT
;
A
#
# COMPACT_ATOMS: atom_id res chain seq x y z
N SER A 1 -3.82 -13.73 14.05
CA SER A 1 -2.80 -14.32 14.96
C SER A 1 -2.48 -13.40 16.11
N GLY A 2 -1.51 -13.80 16.96
CA GLY A 2 -1.33 -13.14 18.26
C GLY A 2 -2.45 -13.54 19.20
N GLY A 3 -2.92 -14.77 19.12
CA GLY A 3 -4.00 -15.24 19.96
C GLY A 3 -4.30 -16.72 19.82
N VAL A 4 -5.40 -17.13 20.41
CA VAL A 4 -5.88 -18.51 20.45
C VAL A 4 -7.40 -18.55 20.31
N VAL A 5 -7.91 -19.66 19.81
CA VAL A 5 -9.34 -20.01 19.87
C VAL A 5 -9.50 -21.16 20.86
N ILE A 6 -10.21 -20.91 21.95
CA ILE A 6 -10.52 -21.90 22.98
C ILE A 6 -11.89 -22.47 22.67
N SER A 7 -11.96 -23.78 22.39
CA SER A 7 -13.21 -24.49 22.20
C SER A 7 -13.70 -25.06 23.54
N TYR A 8 -14.99 -24.96 23.80
CA TYR A 8 -15.62 -25.41 25.04
C TYR A 8 -16.95 -26.07 24.77
N ARG A 9 -17.45 -26.80 25.78
CA ARG A 9 -18.83 -27.30 25.84
C ARG A 9 -19.52 -26.63 27.02
N VAL A 10 -20.64 -26.02 26.73
CA VAL A 10 -21.49 -25.42 27.77
C VAL A 10 -22.51 -26.47 28.21
N PRO A 11 -22.85 -26.58 29.52
CA PRO A 11 -23.93 -27.42 29.98
C PRO A 11 -25.26 -27.05 29.31
N ASP A 12 -26.11 -28.05 29.04
CA ASP A 12 -27.44 -27.84 28.48
C ASP A 12 -28.38 -27.28 29.55
N VAL A 13 -28.28 -25.97 29.79
CA VAL A 13 -29.07 -25.23 30.80
C VAL A 13 -29.69 -24.03 30.10
N GLU A 14 -30.99 -23.85 30.22
CA GLU A 14 -31.77 -22.84 29.48
C GLU A 14 -31.40 -21.38 29.78
N ASP A 15 -30.64 -21.10 30.84
CA ASP A 15 -30.36 -19.73 31.29
C ASP A 15 -28.98 -19.20 30.91
N ILE A 16 -28.16 -19.98 30.21
CA ILE A 16 -26.80 -19.55 29.84
C ILE A 16 -26.85 -18.62 28.62
N LEU A 17 -26.28 -17.41 28.77
CA LEU A 17 -26.12 -16.42 27.71
C LEU A 17 -24.86 -16.69 26.85
N GLY A 18 -23.76 -17.11 27.48
CA GLY A 18 -22.49 -17.35 26.80
C GLY A 18 -21.33 -17.69 27.72
N VAL A 19 -20.14 -17.61 27.20
CA VAL A 19 -18.88 -17.80 27.93
C VAL A 19 -18.07 -16.51 27.88
N LYS A 20 -17.66 -16.04 29.04
CA LYS A 20 -16.78 -14.91 29.26
C LYS A 20 -15.35 -15.42 29.50
N ALA A 21 -14.39 -14.90 28.74
CA ALA A 21 -12.97 -15.10 29.00
C ALA A 21 -12.36 -13.80 29.55
N VAL A 22 -11.58 -13.92 30.60
CA VAL A 22 -10.81 -12.81 31.21
C VAL A 22 -9.33 -13.18 31.13
N TYR A 23 -8.53 -12.28 30.60
CA TYR A 23 -7.10 -12.48 30.35
C TYR A 23 -6.34 -11.16 30.47
N SER A 24 -5.01 -11.22 30.60
CA SER A 24 -4.16 -10.03 30.67
C SER A 24 -3.19 -9.99 29.49
N LEU A 25 -2.98 -8.80 28.91
CA LEU A 25 -1.96 -8.56 27.90
C LEU A 25 -0.67 -8.02 28.56
N ALA A 26 0.38 -7.87 27.73
CA ALA A 26 1.68 -7.39 28.19
C ALA A 26 1.66 -6.01 28.85
N ASP A 27 0.65 -5.17 28.57
CA ASP A 27 0.44 -3.89 29.22
C ASP A 27 -0.08 -4.00 30.66
N GLY A 28 -0.28 -5.22 31.18
CA GLY A 28 -0.81 -5.53 32.50
C GLY A 28 -2.29 -5.27 32.66
N LYS A 29 -3.00 -4.84 31.62
CA LYS A 29 -4.44 -4.59 31.69
C LYS A 29 -5.23 -5.85 31.42
N GLN A 30 -6.23 -6.07 32.24
CA GLN A 30 -7.20 -7.11 31.97
C GLN A 30 -8.05 -6.78 30.73
N ARG A 31 -8.30 -7.79 29.97
CA ARG A 31 -9.23 -7.79 28.84
C ARG A 31 -10.31 -8.84 29.11
N GLU A 32 -11.46 -8.60 28.53
CA GLU A 32 -12.55 -9.57 28.58
C GLU A 32 -13.23 -9.67 27.22
N VAL A 33 -13.65 -10.86 26.90
CA VAL A 33 -14.43 -11.16 25.70
C VAL A 33 -15.55 -12.14 26.07
N ILE A 34 -16.73 -11.89 25.52
CA ILE A 34 -17.90 -12.77 25.69
C ILE A 34 -18.23 -13.39 24.35
N SER A 35 -18.33 -14.71 24.34
CA SER A 35 -18.84 -15.47 23.20
C SER A 35 -20.25 -15.99 23.52
N SER A 36 -21.18 -15.85 22.56
CA SER A 36 -22.57 -16.26 22.76
C SER A 36 -22.71 -17.77 22.98
N TYR A 37 -23.80 -18.18 23.60
CA TYR A 37 -24.16 -19.58 23.81
C TYR A 37 -24.11 -20.45 22.55
N TYR A 38 -24.44 -19.86 21.40
CA TYR A 38 -24.45 -20.58 20.10
C TYR A 38 -23.06 -20.83 19.53
N ASN A 39 -22.03 -20.13 20.03
CA ASN A 39 -20.63 -20.35 19.67
C ASN A 39 -19.98 -21.25 20.70
N ASN A 40 -19.45 -22.39 20.26
CA ASN A 40 -18.68 -23.27 21.13
C ASN A 40 -17.19 -22.88 21.21
N GLN A 41 -16.89 -21.61 21.00
CA GLN A 41 -15.53 -21.08 20.92
C GLN A 41 -15.47 -19.65 21.43
N VAL A 42 -14.38 -19.32 22.13
CA VAL A 42 -14.00 -17.94 22.45
C VAL A 42 -12.63 -17.63 21.89
N ARG A 43 -12.49 -16.45 21.28
CA ARG A 43 -11.26 -16.01 20.65
C ARG A 43 -10.57 -15.00 21.57
N ILE A 44 -9.33 -15.29 21.97
CA ILE A 44 -8.45 -14.44 22.76
C ILE A 44 -7.36 -13.91 21.82
N MET A 45 -7.13 -12.60 21.83
CA MET A 45 -6.23 -11.92 20.90
C MET A 45 -5.41 -10.84 21.62
N GLY A 46 -4.31 -10.41 20.99
CA GLY A 46 -3.53 -9.26 21.41
C GLY A 46 -2.14 -9.57 21.96
N TYR A 47 -1.70 -10.82 21.86
CA TYR A 47 -0.35 -11.23 22.26
C TYR A 47 0.66 -11.03 21.11
N ASP A 48 1.86 -10.63 21.47
CA ASP A 48 2.99 -10.52 20.52
C ASP A 48 4.11 -11.51 20.81
N ASP A 49 3.92 -12.37 21.78
CA ASP A 49 4.81 -13.47 22.12
C ASP A 49 4.16 -14.84 21.82
N MET A 50 4.95 -15.90 21.97
CA MET A 50 4.50 -17.30 21.88
C MET A 50 4.79 -18.04 23.20
N GLU A 51 4.72 -17.32 24.32
CA GLU A 51 4.88 -17.92 25.65
C GLU A 51 3.55 -18.49 26.16
N GLU A 52 3.62 -19.28 27.24
CA GLU A 52 2.42 -19.81 27.86
C GLU A 52 1.71 -18.74 28.70
N HIS A 53 0.43 -18.53 28.46
CA HIS A 53 -0.45 -17.60 29.16
C HIS A 53 -1.66 -18.33 29.74
N GLU A 54 -2.35 -17.67 30.64
CA GLU A 54 -3.60 -18.15 31.24
C GLU A 54 -4.77 -17.23 30.95
N ALA A 55 -5.93 -17.83 30.79
CA ALA A 55 -7.22 -17.14 30.81
C ALA A 55 -8.19 -17.80 31.77
N VAL A 56 -9.05 -16.99 32.37
CA VAL A 56 -10.12 -17.47 33.23
C VAL A 56 -11.45 -17.42 32.49
N LEU A 57 -12.09 -18.56 32.38
CA LEU A 57 -13.38 -18.71 31.71
C LEU A 57 -14.52 -18.80 32.74
N TYR A 58 -15.63 -18.17 32.39
CA TYR A 58 -16.88 -18.22 33.17
C TYR A 58 -18.04 -18.49 32.21
N THR A 59 -19.03 -19.27 32.61
CA THR A 59 -20.35 -19.15 31.99
C THR A 59 -21.07 -17.93 32.54
N VAL A 60 -21.84 -17.26 31.69
CA VAL A 60 -22.62 -16.05 32.01
C VAL A 60 -24.09 -16.37 31.77
N ASN A 61 -24.93 -16.16 32.76
CA ASN A 61 -26.37 -16.32 32.64
C ASN A 61 -27.05 -15.02 32.16
N ARG A 62 -28.36 -15.06 31.90
CA ARG A 62 -29.14 -13.90 31.44
C ARG A 62 -29.22 -12.78 32.48
N ALA A 63 -29.01 -13.08 33.76
CA ALA A 63 -28.89 -12.10 34.84
C ALA A 63 -27.49 -11.50 34.96
N MET A 64 -26.56 -11.85 34.08
CA MET A 64 -25.14 -11.44 34.09
C MET A 64 -24.35 -11.98 35.30
N GLU A 65 -24.82 -13.04 35.93
CA GLU A 65 -24.08 -13.72 37.00
C GLU A 65 -23.07 -14.70 36.38
N LEU A 66 -21.90 -14.82 37.01
CA LEU A 66 -20.80 -15.65 36.61
C LEU A 66 -20.79 -16.99 37.35
N SER A 67 -20.39 -18.07 36.65
CA SER A 67 -20.13 -19.35 37.29
C SER A 67 -18.83 -19.32 38.09
N GLU A 68 -18.53 -20.45 38.76
CA GLU A 68 -17.16 -20.70 39.23
C GLU A 68 -16.16 -20.61 38.08
N PRO A 69 -14.95 -20.09 38.34
CA PRO A 69 -13.93 -19.89 37.31
C PRO A 69 -13.31 -21.22 36.85
N VAL A 70 -12.96 -21.27 35.56
CA VAL A 70 -12.14 -22.31 34.97
C VAL A 70 -10.90 -21.68 34.35
N THR A 71 -9.72 -21.95 34.88
CA THR A 71 -8.45 -21.47 34.34
C THR A 71 -7.97 -22.41 33.24
N VAL A 72 -7.56 -21.83 32.12
CA VAL A 72 -6.98 -22.56 30.97
C VAL A 72 -5.66 -21.92 30.59
N SER A 73 -4.62 -22.77 30.39
CA SER A 73 -3.35 -22.33 29.81
C SER A 73 -3.40 -22.46 28.30
N PHE A 74 -2.70 -21.57 27.62
CA PHE A 74 -2.59 -21.58 26.16
C PHE A 74 -1.29 -20.90 25.71
N THR A 75 -0.84 -21.25 24.49
CA THR A 75 0.26 -20.56 23.80
C THR A 75 -0.30 -19.87 22.58
N PRO A 76 -0.16 -18.52 22.47
CA PRO A 76 -0.63 -17.79 21.31
C PRO A 76 0.12 -18.20 20.03
N LEU A 77 -0.55 -18.12 18.91
CA LEU A 77 0.10 -18.19 17.60
C LEU A 77 0.88 -16.89 17.36
N GLU A 78 1.94 -17.00 16.54
CA GLU A 78 2.75 -15.83 16.13
C GLU A 78 1.88 -14.66 15.69
N SER A 79 2.21 -13.46 16.17
CA SER A 79 1.44 -12.24 15.92
C SER A 79 1.56 -11.78 14.46
N SER A 80 0.58 -11.00 14.02
CA SER A 80 0.60 -10.38 12.68
C SER A 80 1.74 -9.39 12.54
N ILE A 81 2.05 -8.61 13.60
CA ILE A 81 3.17 -7.65 13.54
C ILE A 81 4.52 -8.35 13.45
N SER A 82 4.72 -9.48 14.14
CA SER A 82 5.92 -10.30 14.01
C SER A 82 6.09 -10.81 12.56
N LYS A 83 5.03 -11.36 11.97
CA LYS A 83 5.05 -11.85 10.58
C LYS A 83 5.32 -10.73 9.58
N VAL A 84 4.65 -9.60 9.72
CA VAL A 84 4.85 -8.43 8.86
C VAL A 84 6.25 -7.88 9.01
N SER A 85 6.78 -7.75 10.23
CA SER A 85 8.13 -7.28 10.51
C SER A 85 9.19 -8.17 9.85
N LYS A 86 9.03 -9.48 9.94
CA LYS A 86 9.92 -10.46 9.29
C LYS A 86 9.86 -10.41 7.77
N SER A 87 8.71 -10.04 7.20
CA SER A 87 8.52 -9.91 5.75
C SER A 87 9.01 -8.57 5.21
N MET A 88 9.20 -7.56 6.07
CA MET A 88 9.58 -6.21 5.68
C MET A 88 10.93 -6.18 4.99
N LYS A 89 10.97 -5.60 3.79
CA LYS A 89 12.20 -5.33 3.06
C LYS A 89 12.31 -3.83 2.85
N ILE A 90 13.50 -3.31 3.08
CA ILE A 90 13.85 -1.90 2.86
C ILE A 90 15.06 -1.92 1.92
N ILE A 91 14.85 -1.47 0.69
CA ILE A 91 15.86 -1.50 -0.36
C ILE A 91 16.09 -0.10 -0.93
N ARG A 92 17.24 0.10 -1.56
CA ARG A 92 17.59 1.33 -2.25
C ARG A 92 16.62 1.60 -3.38
N ASP A 93 16.18 2.86 -3.50
CA ASP A 93 15.34 3.35 -4.57
C ASP A 93 15.80 4.75 -5.02
N PHE A 94 15.23 5.27 -6.09
CA PHE A 94 15.45 6.63 -6.56
C PHE A 94 14.94 7.66 -5.52
N GLY A 95 15.81 8.59 -5.17
CA GLY A 95 15.52 9.62 -4.16
C GLY A 95 15.29 9.10 -2.75
N GLY A 96 15.53 7.81 -2.45
CA GLY A 96 15.27 7.28 -1.12
C GLY A 96 15.33 5.77 -0.97
N ALA A 97 14.33 5.20 -0.30
CA ALA A 97 14.20 3.77 -0.08
C ALA A 97 12.77 3.29 -0.34
N GLN A 98 12.65 2.09 -0.89
CA GLN A 98 11.38 1.38 -1.05
C GLN A 98 11.20 0.38 0.09
N TYR A 99 10.03 0.41 0.70
CA TYR A 99 9.54 -0.51 1.71
C TYR A 99 8.56 -1.47 1.07
N SER A 100 8.68 -2.76 1.35
CA SER A 100 7.69 -3.76 0.93
C SER A 100 7.41 -4.75 2.05
N TRP A 101 6.18 -5.24 2.12
CA TRP A 101 5.73 -6.13 3.19
C TRP A 101 4.63 -7.08 2.73
N THR A 102 4.44 -8.13 3.53
CA THR A 102 3.33 -9.08 3.40
C THR A 102 2.55 -9.14 4.71
N ASN A 103 1.22 -9.06 4.63
CA ASN A 103 0.27 -9.14 5.72
C ASN A 103 -0.83 -10.17 5.35
N ASP A 104 -0.45 -11.44 5.37
CA ASP A 104 -1.31 -12.54 4.90
C ASP A 104 -2.65 -12.62 5.63
N GLU A 105 -2.67 -12.22 6.89
CA GLU A 105 -3.87 -12.26 7.74
C GLU A 105 -4.77 -11.05 7.57
N ARG A 106 -4.31 -10.03 6.82
CA ARG A 106 -5.04 -8.77 6.59
C ARG A 106 -5.50 -8.10 7.90
N GLU A 107 -4.71 -8.24 8.94
CA GLU A 107 -4.94 -7.50 10.18
C GLU A 107 -4.65 -6.01 9.96
N SER A 108 -5.38 -5.15 10.66
CA SER A 108 -5.11 -3.72 10.63
C SER A 108 -3.81 -3.42 11.38
N ILE A 109 -2.80 -2.98 10.65
CA ILE A 109 -1.48 -2.63 11.17
C ILE A 109 -1.14 -1.18 10.82
N THR A 110 -0.43 -0.52 11.71
CA THR A 110 0.15 0.80 11.46
C THR A 110 1.65 0.67 11.28
N MET A 111 2.17 1.23 10.20
CA MET A 111 3.60 1.26 9.89
C MET A 111 4.12 2.68 9.96
N GLU A 112 5.24 2.85 10.64
CA GLU A 112 6.01 4.08 10.67
C GLU A 112 7.28 3.87 9.83
N MET A 113 7.47 4.68 8.79
CA MET A 113 8.67 4.69 7.96
C MET A 113 9.57 5.82 8.41
N LEU A 114 10.78 5.48 8.84
CA LEU A 114 11.68 6.40 9.52
C LEU A 114 12.93 6.65 8.70
N THR A 115 13.50 7.83 8.90
CA THR A 115 14.88 8.15 8.50
C THR A 115 15.54 9.02 9.56
N ASN A 116 16.85 9.14 9.52
CA ASN A 116 17.56 10.03 10.46
C ASN A 116 17.42 11.51 10.05
N ASP A 117 17.21 12.37 11.05
CA ASP A 117 17.31 13.81 10.91
C ASP A 117 18.80 14.28 10.85
N GLU A 118 19.02 15.59 10.77
CA GLU A 118 20.35 16.19 10.75
C GLU A 118 21.15 15.93 12.05
N SER A 119 20.46 15.68 13.15
CA SER A 119 21.06 15.35 14.46
C SER A 119 21.32 13.85 14.63
N GLY A 120 20.92 13.02 13.65
CA GLY A 120 21.06 11.58 13.66
C GLY A 120 19.94 10.82 14.38
N ASN A 121 18.87 11.51 14.83
CA ASN A 121 17.73 10.85 15.44
C ASN A 121 16.82 10.24 14.38
N MET A 122 16.29 9.04 14.64
CA MET A 122 15.29 8.42 13.77
C MET A 122 13.94 9.08 13.97
N VAL A 123 13.40 9.64 12.90
CA VAL A 123 12.08 10.31 12.88
C VAL A 123 11.15 9.68 11.87
N ALA A 124 9.87 9.57 12.23
CA ALA A 124 8.84 9.04 11.33
C ALA A 124 8.49 10.08 10.25
N MET A 125 8.74 9.74 9.01
CA MET A 125 8.44 10.59 7.84
C MET A 125 7.11 10.23 7.19
N LYS A 126 6.68 8.97 7.34
CA LYS A 126 5.36 8.49 6.91
C LYS A 126 4.81 7.55 7.95
N ILE A 127 3.55 7.74 8.27
CA ILE A 127 2.76 6.83 9.10
C ILE A 127 1.55 6.42 8.25
N MET A 128 1.31 5.13 8.16
CA MET A 128 0.17 4.60 7.41
C MET A 128 -0.43 3.39 8.09
N THR A 129 -1.75 3.30 8.06
CA THR A 129 -2.49 2.12 8.53
C THR A 129 -3.01 1.34 7.32
N THR A 130 -2.86 0.04 7.33
CA THR A 130 -3.30 -0.83 6.22
C THR A 130 -3.72 -2.21 6.70
N ALA A 131 -4.66 -2.82 6.00
CA ALA A 131 -5.04 -4.22 6.09
C ALA A 131 -4.81 -4.96 4.74
N SER A 132 -4.09 -4.34 3.82
CA SER A 132 -3.77 -4.95 2.53
C SER A 132 -2.86 -6.15 2.71
N LYS A 133 -3.09 -7.21 1.93
CA LYS A 133 -2.30 -8.44 1.99
C LYS A 133 -0.81 -8.21 1.70
N THR A 134 -0.53 -7.34 0.74
CA THR A 134 0.83 -6.92 0.37
C THR A 134 0.83 -5.43 0.17
N GLY A 135 1.98 -4.81 0.29
CA GLY A 135 2.13 -3.40 -0.05
C GLY A 135 3.57 -3.02 -0.33
N THR A 136 3.70 -1.90 -1.02
CA THR A 136 4.96 -1.21 -1.24
C THR A 136 4.76 0.28 -1.01
N TYR A 137 5.80 0.94 -0.51
CA TYR A 137 5.83 2.39 -0.37
C TYR A 137 7.26 2.89 -0.59
N ALA A 138 7.43 3.94 -1.38
CA ALA A 138 8.72 4.57 -1.61
C ALA A 138 8.80 5.90 -0.83
N LEU A 139 9.68 5.95 0.15
CA LEU A 139 10.01 7.17 0.89
C LEU A 139 11.11 7.91 0.11
N ARG A 140 10.79 9.09 -0.43
CA ARG A 140 11.60 9.85 -1.38
C ARG A 140 11.86 11.28 -0.92
N GLY A 141 12.66 12.03 -1.68
CA GLY A 141 13.00 13.42 -1.42
C GLY A 141 14.36 13.60 -0.77
N TYR A 142 15.21 12.59 -0.84
CA TYR A 142 16.54 12.58 -0.28
C TYR A 142 17.60 12.60 -1.39
N ASP A 143 18.75 13.18 -1.08
CA ASP A 143 19.96 13.16 -1.91
C ASP A 143 20.62 11.77 -1.91
N ILE A 144 21.75 11.67 -2.59
CA ILE A 144 22.50 10.42 -2.75
C ILE A 144 23.36 10.04 -1.54
N ASP A 145 23.39 10.86 -0.50
CA ASP A 145 24.22 10.60 0.68
C ASP A 145 23.65 9.45 1.50
N PRO A 146 24.50 8.52 1.96
CA PRO A 146 24.08 7.40 2.78
C PRO A 146 23.37 7.85 4.05
N ARG A 147 22.19 7.25 4.30
CA ARG A 147 21.38 7.55 5.48
C ARG A 147 20.67 6.31 6.01
N TRP A 148 20.20 6.41 7.23
CA TRP A 148 19.40 5.36 7.84
C TRP A 148 17.96 5.45 7.37
N PHE A 149 17.45 4.33 6.87
CA PHE A 149 16.03 4.08 6.69
C PHE A 149 15.62 2.93 7.59
N ALA A 150 14.43 3.02 8.18
CA ALA A 150 13.93 2.01 9.08
C ALA A 150 12.40 1.97 9.08
N ALA A 151 11.83 0.93 9.67
CA ALA A 151 10.39 0.82 9.87
C ALA A 151 10.09 0.31 11.29
N VAL A 152 8.90 0.69 11.78
CA VAL A 152 8.28 0.13 12.99
C VAL A 152 6.86 -0.27 12.62
N VAL A 153 6.41 -1.43 13.11
CA VAL A 153 5.05 -1.94 12.90
C VAL A 153 4.33 -1.97 14.22
N ARG A 154 3.06 -1.53 14.24
CA ARG A 154 2.18 -1.53 15.43
C ARG A 154 0.87 -2.21 15.10
N ASP A 155 0.25 -2.82 16.11
CA ASP A 155 -1.12 -3.32 16.03
C ASP A 155 -2.09 -2.47 16.86
N ASN A 156 -3.37 -2.84 16.85
CA ASN A 156 -4.42 -2.16 17.61
C ASN A 156 -4.47 -2.60 19.08
N TYR A 157 -3.62 -3.53 19.51
CA TYR A 157 -3.55 -4.02 20.89
C TYR A 157 -2.48 -3.29 21.71
N GLY A 158 -1.67 -2.45 21.04
CA GLY A 158 -0.60 -1.68 21.66
C GLY A 158 0.78 -2.33 21.53
N ASN A 159 0.87 -3.44 20.81
CA ASN A 159 2.16 -4.07 20.52
C ASN A 159 2.93 -3.27 19.46
N VAL A 160 4.24 -3.29 19.59
CA VAL A 160 5.18 -2.53 18.75
C VAL A 160 6.36 -3.42 18.40
N SER A 161 6.68 -3.54 17.13
CA SER A 161 7.86 -4.29 16.69
C SER A 161 9.16 -3.62 17.11
N ASP A 162 10.25 -4.37 17.12
CA ASP A 162 11.58 -3.80 17.04
C ASP A 162 11.72 -2.93 15.79
N THR A 163 12.64 -1.96 15.85
CA THR A 163 12.98 -1.15 14.68
C THR A 163 13.68 -2.01 13.62
N ILE A 164 13.06 -2.08 12.44
CA ILE A 164 13.51 -2.87 11.31
C ILE A 164 14.42 -2.01 10.44
N TYR A 165 15.65 -2.45 10.25
CA TYR A 165 16.64 -1.79 9.39
C TYR A 165 16.98 -2.65 8.17
N PRO A 166 17.39 -2.04 7.05
CA PRO A 166 18.02 -2.79 5.97
C PRO A 166 19.28 -3.48 6.50
N ARG A 167 19.58 -4.65 5.97
CA ARG A 167 20.74 -5.44 6.36
C ARG A 167 21.55 -5.84 5.15
N ASN A 168 22.88 -5.90 5.34
CA ASN A 168 23.79 -6.43 4.35
C ASN A 168 23.74 -7.99 4.33
N GLU A 169 24.50 -8.60 3.45
CA GLU A 169 24.60 -10.08 3.33
C GLU A 169 25.10 -10.76 4.62
N SER A 170 25.86 -10.05 5.45
CA SER A 170 26.33 -10.54 6.76
C SER A 170 25.29 -10.36 7.87
N GLY A 171 24.10 -9.79 7.57
CA GLY A 171 23.03 -9.55 8.53
C GLY A 171 23.20 -8.29 9.39
N GLU A 172 24.21 -7.47 9.12
CA GLU A 172 24.45 -6.22 9.85
C GLU A 172 23.56 -5.10 9.32
N LYS A 173 23.14 -4.18 10.20
CA LYS A 173 22.39 -2.98 9.81
C LYS A 173 23.24 -2.13 8.86
N MET A 174 22.61 -1.61 7.82
CA MET A 174 23.30 -0.79 6.83
C MET A 174 22.52 0.50 6.53
N GLN A 175 23.25 1.56 6.16
CA GLN A 175 22.68 2.74 5.55
C GLN A 175 22.40 2.48 4.07
N ILE A 176 21.44 3.20 3.52
CA ILE A 176 21.14 3.21 2.09
C ILE A 176 21.59 4.55 1.53
N ALA A 177 22.38 4.52 0.45
CA ALA A 177 22.64 5.66 -0.41
C ALA A 177 21.57 5.68 -1.51
N PRO A 178 20.62 6.63 -1.51
CA PRO A 178 19.60 6.71 -2.54
C PRO A 178 20.17 6.83 -3.95
N LEU A 179 19.44 6.38 -4.95
CA LEU A 179 19.76 6.71 -6.32
C LEU A 179 19.35 8.16 -6.61
N TYR A 180 20.12 8.82 -7.46
CA TYR A 180 19.79 10.18 -7.90
C TYR A 180 18.43 10.22 -8.61
N GLU A 181 17.60 11.17 -8.23
CA GLU A 181 16.30 11.40 -8.85
C GLU A 181 16.09 12.89 -9.15
N GLN A 182 15.57 13.18 -10.32
CA GLN A 182 15.07 14.51 -10.67
C GLN A 182 13.90 14.43 -11.62
N LYS A 183 13.01 15.42 -11.57
CA LYS A 183 11.96 15.57 -12.57
C LYS A 183 12.57 15.83 -13.94
N LEU A 184 12.14 15.10 -14.95
CA LEU A 184 12.63 15.28 -16.31
C LEU A 184 12.23 16.65 -16.85
N ASN A 185 13.15 17.28 -17.58
CA ASN A 185 12.84 18.48 -18.35
C ASN A 185 12.00 18.10 -19.57
N LYS A 186 10.75 18.53 -19.60
CA LYS A 186 9.80 18.20 -20.66
C LYS A 186 9.99 19.01 -21.95
N SER A 187 10.92 19.97 -22.00
CA SER A 187 11.13 20.80 -23.20
C SER A 187 11.55 19.98 -24.45
N ALA A 188 12.20 18.85 -24.25
CA ALA A 188 12.58 17.92 -25.34
C ALA A 188 11.51 16.85 -25.60
N MET A 189 10.51 16.72 -24.73
CA MET A 189 9.46 15.74 -24.88
C MET A 189 8.42 16.19 -25.91
N ARG A 190 7.86 15.23 -26.60
CA ARG A 190 6.76 15.46 -27.54
C ARG A 190 5.76 14.32 -27.50
N VAL A 191 4.51 14.68 -27.71
CA VAL A 191 3.48 13.68 -28.00
C VAL A 191 3.72 13.17 -29.42
N MET A 192 3.78 11.85 -29.55
CA MET A 192 3.75 11.17 -30.84
C MET A 192 2.31 10.76 -31.14
N ILE A 193 1.91 10.84 -32.40
CA ILE A 193 0.59 10.39 -32.83
C ILE A 193 0.79 9.24 -33.81
N LEU A 194 0.58 8.03 -33.32
CA LEU A 194 0.58 6.83 -34.14
C LEU A 194 -0.83 6.60 -34.72
N ASN A 195 -0.92 5.83 -35.81
CA ASN A 195 -2.19 5.66 -36.54
C ASN A 195 -3.30 5.03 -35.67
N ASN A 196 -2.93 4.26 -34.65
CA ASN A 196 -3.86 3.59 -33.72
C ASN A 196 -3.83 4.19 -32.32
N ASP A 197 -3.20 5.35 -32.11
CA ASP A 197 -3.35 6.10 -30.87
C ASP A 197 -4.72 6.80 -30.82
N THR A 198 -5.19 7.00 -29.60
CA THR A 198 -6.47 7.65 -29.34
C THR A 198 -6.27 9.16 -29.34
N PRO A 199 -7.09 9.95 -30.06
CA PRO A 199 -7.09 11.40 -29.91
C PRO A 199 -7.65 11.81 -28.53
N PHE A 200 -6.91 12.64 -27.81
CA PHE A 200 -7.34 13.20 -26.52
C PHE A 200 -7.69 14.70 -26.64
N ASN A 201 -8.35 15.06 -27.71
CA ASN A 201 -8.67 16.46 -28.05
C ASN A 201 -10.16 16.82 -27.90
N ASP A 202 -10.94 15.97 -27.19
CA ASP A 202 -12.35 16.21 -26.96
C ASP A 202 -12.61 16.97 -25.64
N PHE A 203 -13.80 17.53 -25.50
CA PHE A 203 -14.27 18.22 -24.28
C PHE A 203 -13.33 19.33 -23.76
N GLY A 204 -12.64 20.02 -24.67
CA GLY A 204 -11.67 21.05 -24.32
C GLY A 204 -10.28 20.52 -23.93
N GLY A 205 -10.07 19.21 -24.01
CA GLY A 205 -8.78 18.59 -23.81
C GLY A 205 -7.84 18.75 -24.99
N SER A 206 -6.57 18.39 -24.79
CA SER A 206 -5.55 18.30 -25.85
C SER A 206 -4.54 17.24 -25.53
N ASN A 207 -4.03 16.55 -26.55
CA ASN A 207 -2.90 15.60 -26.39
C ASN A 207 -1.70 16.27 -25.70
N ALA A 208 -1.38 17.53 -26.04
CA ALA A 208 -0.25 18.26 -25.46
C ALA A 208 -0.42 18.52 -23.96
N ASN A 209 -1.65 18.69 -23.49
CA ASN A 209 -1.97 18.95 -22.09
C ASN A 209 -1.61 17.76 -21.18
N MET A 210 -1.43 16.57 -21.73
CA MET A 210 -1.07 15.39 -20.93
C MET A 210 0.37 15.41 -20.41
N ILE A 211 1.22 16.32 -20.92
CA ILE A 211 2.64 16.45 -20.52
C ILE A 211 3.08 17.91 -20.31
N ASP A 212 2.17 18.85 -20.16
CA ASP A 212 2.46 20.29 -20.09
C ASP A 212 2.80 20.83 -18.69
N ASP A 213 2.80 19.96 -17.66
CA ASP A 213 3.00 20.33 -16.25
C ASP A 213 1.94 21.28 -15.66
N ASN A 214 0.78 21.40 -16.29
CA ASN A 214 -0.31 22.22 -15.83
C ASN A 214 -1.49 21.33 -15.38
N LEU A 215 -1.76 21.28 -14.07
CA LEU A 215 -2.82 20.44 -13.50
C LEU A 215 -4.24 20.98 -13.78
N GLU A 216 -4.37 22.19 -14.31
CA GLU A 216 -5.67 22.78 -14.72
C GLU A 216 -6.07 22.39 -16.16
N THR A 217 -5.13 21.82 -16.91
CA THR A 217 -5.37 21.32 -18.26
C THR A 217 -5.42 19.79 -18.27
N PHE A 218 -5.99 19.20 -19.31
CA PHE A 218 -6.14 17.76 -19.41
C PHE A 218 -6.20 17.28 -20.86
N GLY A 219 -5.97 16.00 -21.08
CA GLY A 219 -6.36 15.31 -22.29
C GLY A 219 -7.67 14.57 -22.08
N HIS A 220 -8.56 14.54 -23.06
CA HIS A 220 -9.83 13.81 -22.98
C HIS A 220 -10.17 13.18 -24.33
N SER A 221 -10.44 11.87 -24.32
CA SER A 221 -10.89 11.14 -25.52
C SER A 221 -12.40 11.19 -25.65
N SER A 222 -12.90 10.86 -26.84
CA SER A 222 -14.34 10.63 -27.05
C SER A 222 -14.86 9.49 -26.19
N ASN A 223 -16.15 9.53 -25.86
CA ASN A 223 -16.81 8.47 -25.10
C ASN A 223 -16.73 7.11 -25.83
N GLY A 224 -16.50 6.04 -25.03
CA GLY A 224 -16.50 4.68 -25.54
C GLY A 224 -15.20 4.23 -26.27
N THR A 225 -14.12 5.00 -26.20
CA THR A 225 -12.85 4.70 -26.86
C THR A 225 -11.88 3.85 -26.03
N MET A 226 -12.36 2.86 -25.33
CA MET A 226 -11.50 1.97 -24.53
C MET A 226 -11.24 0.63 -25.23
N PRO A 227 -10.02 0.09 -25.20
CA PRO A 227 -8.82 0.67 -24.60
C PRO A 227 -8.30 1.88 -25.40
N ALA A 228 -7.81 2.89 -24.71
CA ALA A 228 -7.21 4.07 -25.31
C ALA A 228 -5.69 4.03 -25.21
N SER A 229 -4.97 4.66 -26.12
CA SER A 229 -3.52 4.70 -26.09
C SER A 229 -2.95 6.09 -26.38
N PHE A 230 -1.80 6.37 -25.77
CA PHE A 230 -1.09 7.63 -25.84
C PHE A 230 0.41 7.40 -25.87
N THR A 231 1.11 8.02 -26.81
CA THR A 231 2.54 7.80 -27.05
C THR A 231 3.34 9.08 -26.85
N ILE A 232 4.49 8.96 -26.15
CA ILE A 232 5.45 10.05 -25.93
C ILE A 232 6.86 9.66 -26.39
N ASP A 233 7.56 10.62 -27.01
CA ASP A 233 9.00 10.62 -27.19
C ASP A 233 9.61 11.49 -26.10
N LEU A 234 10.48 10.94 -25.26
CA LEU A 234 11.18 11.65 -24.19
C LEU A 234 12.30 12.56 -24.71
N GLY A 235 12.62 12.49 -26.00
CA GLY A 235 13.69 13.24 -26.66
C GLY A 235 15.03 12.52 -26.70
N GLU A 236 15.37 11.83 -25.61
CA GLU A 236 16.58 11.02 -25.47
C GLU A 236 16.30 9.77 -24.62
N PRO A 237 17.16 8.75 -24.66
CA PRO A 237 17.05 7.63 -23.72
C PRO A 237 17.33 8.08 -22.28
N VAL A 238 16.40 7.81 -21.38
CA VAL A 238 16.51 8.14 -19.94
C VAL A 238 16.22 6.92 -19.08
N LYS A 239 16.94 6.80 -17.98
CA LYS A 239 16.65 5.86 -16.92
C LYS A 239 15.53 6.43 -16.07
N LEU A 240 14.36 5.79 -16.13
CA LEU A 240 13.15 6.27 -15.44
C LEU A 240 13.11 5.75 -14.02
N SER A 241 12.72 6.61 -13.06
CA SER A 241 12.42 6.23 -11.69
C SER A 241 10.94 5.90 -11.53
N ARG A 242 10.08 6.74 -12.05
CA ARG A 242 8.64 6.63 -11.91
C ARG A 242 7.89 7.47 -12.94
N VAL A 243 6.61 7.17 -13.08
CA VAL A 243 5.62 8.05 -13.70
C VAL A 243 4.58 8.43 -12.64
N VAL A 244 4.20 9.71 -12.62
CA VAL A 244 3.13 10.20 -11.76
C VAL A 244 1.95 10.57 -12.63
N LEU A 245 0.81 9.93 -12.39
CA LEU A 245 -0.44 10.20 -13.08
C LEU A 245 -1.29 11.15 -12.24
N TYR A 246 -1.65 12.30 -12.80
CA TYR A 246 -2.62 13.23 -12.23
C TYR A 246 -3.96 13.04 -12.91
N GLN A 247 -4.99 12.84 -12.11
CA GLN A 247 -6.37 12.82 -12.58
C GLN A 247 -6.87 14.26 -12.78
N ARG A 248 -7.92 14.40 -13.56
CA ARG A 248 -8.63 15.67 -13.70
C ARG A 248 -9.26 16.09 -12.36
N ASN A 249 -8.91 17.28 -11.86
CA ASN A 249 -9.22 17.75 -10.51
C ASN A 249 -10.71 17.87 -10.21
N ASN A 250 -11.50 18.28 -11.20
CA ASN A 250 -12.93 18.58 -11.01
C ASN A 250 -13.83 17.33 -10.97
N GLU A 251 -13.26 16.14 -11.20
CA GLU A 251 -13.99 14.86 -11.23
C GLU A 251 -13.20 13.75 -10.54
N PRO A 252 -12.90 13.88 -9.24
CA PRO A 252 -12.06 12.94 -8.52
C PRO A 252 -12.59 11.49 -8.58
N TYR A 253 -11.76 10.55 -9.03
CA TYR A 253 -12.11 9.13 -9.13
C TYR A 253 -13.44 8.89 -9.88
N GLY A 254 -13.68 9.62 -10.95
CA GLY A 254 -14.91 9.54 -11.72
C GLY A 254 -14.72 10.00 -13.16
N TRP A 255 -15.80 9.99 -13.92
CA TRP A 255 -15.97 10.59 -15.25
C TRP A 255 -14.81 10.32 -16.24
N GLY A 256 -14.39 9.05 -16.33
CA GLY A 256 -13.40 8.64 -17.31
C GLY A 256 -11.94 8.86 -16.88
N ASN A 257 -11.66 9.29 -15.66
CA ASN A 257 -10.29 9.30 -15.15
C ASN A 257 -9.69 7.88 -15.18
N PRO A 258 -8.40 7.73 -15.56
CA PRO A 258 -7.75 6.43 -15.62
C PRO A 258 -7.79 5.69 -14.29
N ARG A 259 -8.16 4.39 -14.34
CA ARG A 259 -8.10 3.49 -13.20
C ARG A 259 -7.06 2.40 -13.40
N VAL A 260 -7.13 1.68 -14.52
CA VAL A 260 -6.16 0.62 -14.85
C VAL A 260 -5.53 0.95 -16.18
N PHE A 261 -4.21 0.94 -16.21
CA PHE A 261 -3.44 1.18 -17.42
C PHE A 261 -2.11 0.41 -17.40
N GLU A 262 -1.51 0.30 -18.55
CA GLU A 262 -0.22 -0.34 -18.76
C GLU A 262 0.75 0.67 -19.38
N VAL A 263 2.03 0.57 -19.03
CA VAL A 263 3.11 1.36 -19.64
C VAL A 263 4.02 0.45 -20.43
N TYR A 264 4.32 0.86 -21.66
CA TYR A 264 5.18 0.14 -22.60
C TYR A 264 6.31 1.03 -23.06
N TYR A 265 7.39 0.42 -23.55
CA TYR A 265 8.47 1.11 -24.26
C TYR A 265 8.77 0.45 -25.60
N SER A 266 9.37 1.23 -26.50
CA SER A 266 10.02 0.72 -27.71
C SER A 266 11.51 1.00 -27.64
N GLY A 267 12.33 0.00 -28.00
CA GLY A 267 13.80 0.11 -28.04
C GLY A 267 14.32 0.92 -29.23
N SER A 268 13.48 1.23 -30.21
CA SER A 268 13.77 2.05 -31.40
C SER A 268 12.60 2.99 -31.65
N GLU A 269 12.81 3.95 -32.60
CA GLU A 269 11.69 4.82 -33.00
C GLU A 269 10.55 3.96 -33.55
N PRO A 270 9.34 4.11 -32.95
CA PRO A 270 8.21 3.27 -33.34
C PRO A 270 7.70 3.61 -34.72
N GLU A 271 7.27 2.60 -35.44
CA GLU A 271 6.61 2.78 -36.71
C GLU A 271 5.29 3.53 -36.57
N ARG A 272 4.94 4.34 -37.54
CA ARG A 272 3.70 5.13 -37.53
C ARG A 272 2.43 4.27 -37.48
N SER A 273 2.49 3.01 -37.88
CA SER A 273 1.40 2.04 -37.77
C SER A 273 0.89 1.91 -36.33
N GLY A 274 1.80 2.04 -35.35
CA GLY A 274 1.52 1.83 -33.94
C GLY A 274 1.26 0.37 -33.58
N ASP A 275 1.76 -0.58 -34.40
CA ASP A 275 1.64 -2.00 -34.09
C ASP A 275 2.20 -2.30 -32.69
N TRP A 276 1.41 -2.99 -31.88
CA TRP A 276 1.78 -3.37 -30.51
C TRP A 276 2.94 -4.37 -30.45
N GLY A 277 3.22 -5.10 -31.51
CA GLY A 277 4.34 -6.04 -31.59
C GLY A 277 5.73 -5.41 -31.39
N GLN A 278 5.86 -4.10 -31.58
CA GLN A 278 7.11 -3.34 -31.36
C GLN A 278 7.26 -2.78 -29.93
N TRP A 279 6.30 -3.05 -29.04
CA TRP A 279 6.26 -2.51 -27.69
C TRP A 279 6.45 -3.60 -26.64
N THR A 280 7.33 -3.33 -25.69
CA THR A 280 7.56 -4.20 -24.53
C THR A 280 6.93 -3.58 -23.29
N LYS A 281 6.17 -4.35 -22.55
CA LYS A 281 5.51 -3.88 -21.32
C LYS A 281 6.54 -3.64 -20.21
N LEU A 282 6.41 -2.50 -19.52
CA LEU A 282 7.18 -2.11 -18.34
C LEU A 282 6.39 -2.24 -17.05
N LEU A 283 5.15 -1.73 -17.04
CA LEU A 283 4.34 -1.66 -15.81
C LEU A 283 2.89 -2.05 -16.07
N ASP A 284 2.29 -2.68 -15.06
CA ASP A 284 0.85 -2.74 -14.83
C ASP A 284 0.51 -1.74 -13.71
N CYS A 285 -0.42 -0.83 -13.96
CA CYS A 285 -0.75 0.27 -13.08
C CYS A 285 -2.24 0.25 -12.71
N GLU A 286 -2.55 0.37 -11.43
CA GLU A 286 -3.91 0.58 -10.96
C GLU A 286 -3.95 1.75 -9.98
N VAL A 287 -4.77 2.75 -10.28
CA VAL A 287 -5.07 3.85 -9.37
C VAL A 287 -5.99 3.33 -8.28
N ILE A 288 -5.50 3.32 -7.05
CA ILE A 288 -6.25 2.91 -5.88
C ILE A 288 -6.83 4.16 -5.21
N LYS A 289 -8.13 4.13 -4.94
CA LYS A 289 -8.78 5.15 -4.13
C LYS A 289 -8.54 4.81 -2.66
N PRO A 290 -7.85 5.66 -1.87
CA PRO A 290 -7.44 5.34 -0.49
C PRO A 290 -8.59 4.87 0.40
N SER A 291 -9.72 5.58 0.38
CA SER A 291 -10.88 5.25 1.22
C SER A 291 -11.61 3.98 0.78
N GLY A 292 -11.47 3.56 -0.48
CA GLY A 292 -12.29 2.49 -1.06
C GLY A 292 -13.78 2.82 -1.19
N MET A 293 -14.19 4.07 -0.89
CA MET A 293 -15.59 4.49 -0.97
C MET A 293 -16.10 4.53 -2.42
N PRO A 294 -17.41 4.39 -2.66
CA PRO A 294 -18.01 4.48 -3.99
C PRO A 294 -17.66 5.79 -4.71
N ILE A 295 -17.77 5.77 -6.04
CA ILE A 295 -17.64 6.96 -6.88
C ILE A 295 -18.62 8.05 -6.41
N GLY A 296 -18.14 9.30 -6.37
CA GLY A 296 -18.90 10.44 -5.89
C GLY A 296 -18.83 10.69 -4.38
N THR A 297 -18.24 9.79 -3.60
CA THR A 297 -17.97 9.98 -2.17
C THR A 297 -16.47 10.00 -1.94
N ASN A 298 -15.88 11.16 -1.70
CA ASN A 298 -14.45 11.32 -1.49
C ASN A 298 -14.16 11.79 -0.06
N THR A 299 -13.14 11.22 0.56
CA THR A 299 -12.59 11.64 1.85
C THR A 299 -11.46 12.65 1.65
N ASP A 300 -11.03 13.32 2.72
CA ASP A 300 -9.86 14.20 2.68
C ASP A 300 -8.59 13.46 2.21
N GLU A 301 -8.43 12.20 2.61
CA GLU A 301 -7.33 11.32 2.19
C GLU A 301 -7.37 11.04 0.68
N ASP A 302 -8.56 10.82 0.10
CA ASP A 302 -8.74 10.66 -1.35
C ASP A 302 -8.32 11.93 -2.10
N MET A 303 -8.69 13.10 -1.57
CA MET A 303 -8.39 14.39 -2.18
C MET A 303 -6.90 14.74 -2.06
N GLU A 304 -6.26 14.37 -0.97
CA GLU A 304 -4.81 14.54 -0.81
C GLU A 304 -4.04 13.66 -1.78
N ALA A 305 -4.40 12.38 -1.90
CA ALA A 305 -3.79 11.47 -2.89
C ALA A 305 -3.99 11.95 -4.34
N LEU A 306 -5.15 12.53 -4.65
CA LEU A 306 -5.39 13.14 -5.96
C LEU A 306 -4.43 14.31 -6.24
N LYS A 307 -4.20 15.16 -5.24
CA LYS A 307 -3.33 16.33 -5.32
C LYS A 307 -1.85 15.95 -5.45
N GLU A 308 -1.42 14.93 -4.71
CA GLU A 308 -0.06 14.40 -4.78
C GLU A 308 0.20 13.68 -6.12
N GLY A 309 -0.85 13.17 -6.76
CA GLY A 309 -0.77 12.33 -7.95
C GLY A 309 -0.52 10.86 -7.60
N HIS A 310 -0.78 9.99 -8.56
CA HIS A 310 -0.64 8.54 -8.40
C HIS A 310 0.70 8.10 -8.95
N ASP A 311 1.55 7.60 -8.08
CA ASP A 311 2.94 7.23 -8.34
C ASP A 311 3.06 5.76 -8.76
N PHE A 312 3.78 5.50 -9.85
CA PHE A 312 4.08 4.15 -10.35
C PHE A 312 5.57 4.05 -10.64
N SER A 313 6.28 3.28 -9.82
CA SER A 313 7.73 3.13 -9.88
C SER A 313 8.16 2.11 -10.93
N PHE A 314 9.21 2.43 -11.67
CA PHE A 314 9.92 1.48 -12.52
C PHE A 314 10.96 0.70 -11.72
N ASP A 315 11.37 -0.45 -12.26
CA ASP A 315 12.46 -1.22 -11.69
C ASP A 315 13.76 -0.40 -11.72
N VAL A 316 14.50 -0.43 -10.61
CA VAL A 316 15.80 0.27 -10.50
C VAL A 316 16.84 -0.25 -11.48
N ASP A 317 16.69 -1.48 -11.99
CA ASP A 317 17.56 -2.11 -12.98
C ASP A 317 17.04 -1.91 -14.42
N GLN A 318 15.91 -1.18 -14.60
CA GLN A 318 15.40 -0.89 -15.93
C GLN A 318 16.41 -0.10 -16.77
N GLU A 319 16.69 -0.60 -17.97
CA GLU A 319 17.55 0.09 -18.93
C GLU A 319 16.92 1.42 -19.40
N PRO A 320 17.75 2.41 -19.81
CA PRO A 320 17.22 3.67 -20.33
C PRO A 320 16.29 3.48 -21.50
N VAL A 321 15.19 4.22 -21.52
CA VAL A 321 14.16 4.17 -22.58
C VAL A 321 13.88 5.57 -23.11
N ARG A 322 13.49 5.66 -24.39
CA ARG A 322 13.13 6.93 -25.03
C ARG A 322 11.65 7.01 -25.40
N TYR A 323 11.08 5.94 -25.90
CA TYR A 323 9.70 5.95 -26.39
C TYR A 323 8.82 5.21 -25.41
N LEU A 324 7.81 5.89 -24.87
CA LEU A 324 6.82 5.33 -23.95
C LEU A 324 5.44 5.35 -24.58
N ARG A 325 4.67 4.31 -24.29
CA ARG A 325 3.27 4.22 -24.69
C ARG A 325 2.41 3.78 -23.53
N PHE A 326 1.38 4.54 -23.28
CA PHE A 326 0.39 4.26 -22.24
C PHE A 326 -0.83 3.61 -22.88
N LYS A 327 -1.33 2.54 -22.29
CA LYS A 327 -2.54 1.86 -22.70
C LYS A 327 -3.53 1.85 -21.56
N PHE A 328 -4.55 2.67 -21.65
CA PHE A 328 -5.62 2.78 -20.66
C PHE A 328 -6.62 1.66 -20.88
N ILE A 329 -6.85 0.84 -19.85
CA ILE A 329 -7.68 -0.38 -19.91
C ILE A 329 -9.03 -0.15 -19.24
N LYS A 330 -9.05 0.52 -18.11
CA LYS A 330 -10.25 0.85 -17.34
C LYS A 330 -10.20 2.27 -16.84
N VAL A 331 -11.36 2.87 -16.74
CA VAL A 331 -11.57 4.20 -16.17
C VAL A 331 -12.53 4.12 -14.99
N TRP A 332 -12.58 5.17 -14.20
CA TRP A 332 -13.60 5.35 -13.18
C TRP A 332 -14.91 5.80 -13.84
N THR A 333 -15.96 4.94 -13.75
CA THR A 333 -17.30 5.18 -14.34
C THR A 333 -18.38 4.80 -13.35
#